data_3bdb88aca2d88e90940c72f494f25864
#
_entry.id   3bdb88aca2d88e90940c72f494f25864
#
_cell.length_a   1.000
_cell.length_b   1.000
_cell.length_c   1.000
_cell.angle_alpha   90.00
_cell.angle_beta   90.00
_cell.angle_gamma   90.00
#
_symmetry.space_group_name_H-M   'P 1'
#
loop_
_entity.id
_entity.type
_entity.pdbx_description
1 polymer ?
#
loop_
_entity_poly.entity_id
_entity_poly.type
_entity_poly.pdbx_seq_one_letter_code
_entity_poly.pdbx_strand_id
1 'polypeptide(L)'
;MIDEISKQYDAKSVEDKWYKIWQESSYFHAEVNLKKKPFTIVIPPPNVTGILHMGHALNNTIQDILIRYQRMKGFEVLWMPGTDHAGIATQNVVEKNIAKQGLRRQDLGREKFIQRVWLLKEQYGSTIIKQLKKLGASCDWERERFTMDLEYSKAVLEVFVSLYEKGLIYQGSYIINWCPRCQTALSDEEAPHRQLQGSFYYIKYPIKESPATSHQSPVEKDTAKHIVVATTRPETMLGDTAVAVNPKDKRYKKLIGKILILPLVNREIKIISDHSIDMAFGTGAVKVTPAHDPKDYTMAKIHKLDFVNVIYPDGRMNENAGDYKDMDRFKAREVIIEDLRQKGLLEKIEPHEFSAGHCYRCHTIIEPYLSKQWFVKMKPLAKPAIDAVKKGKIKFHPDRWAKVYLNWM
;
A
#
# COMPACT_ATOMS: atom_id res chain seq x y z
N MET A 1 31.93 57.71 -6.66
CA MET A 1 31.49 57.55 -5.26
C MET A 1 31.18 56.07 -5.09
N ILE A 2 31.95 55.38 -4.23
CA ILE A 2 31.64 54.01 -3.84
C ILE A 2 30.48 54.12 -2.88
N ASP A 3 29.28 53.69 -3.27
CA ASP A 3 28.15 53.63 -2.38
C ASP A 3 28.56 52.80 -1.15
N GLU A 4 28.43 53.38 0.03
CA GLU A 4 28.79 52.72 1.29
C GLU A 4 27.91 51.48 1.44
N ILE A 5 28.54 50.29 1.47
CA ILE A 5 27.81 49.02 1.65
C ILE A 5 27.14 49.05 3.03
N SER A 6 25.83 48.86 3.06
CA SER A 6 25.07 48.78 4.33
C SER A 6 25.69 47.75 5.27
N LYS A 7 25.78 48.09 6.56
CA LYS A 7 26.27 47.14 7.60
C LYS A 7 25.34 45.95 7.83
N GLN A 8 24.10 46.04 7.41
CA GLN A 8 23.13 44.95 7.51
C GLN A 8 22.68 44.52 6.13
N TYR A 9 22.57 43.20 5.91
CA TYR A 9 22.04 42.62 4.70
C TYR A 9 20.52 42.85 4.64
N ASP A 10 20.04 43.55 3.63
CA ASP A 10 18.62 43.71 3.34
C ASP A 10 18.20 42.77 2.23
N ALA A 11 17.66 41.61 2.65
CA ALA A 11 17.19 40.57 1.75
C ALA A 11 16.16 41.09 0.71
N LYS A 12 15.24 41.96 1.13
CA LYS A 12 14.17 42.47 0.27
C LYS A 12 14.65 43.31 -0.90
N SER A 13 15.71 44.09 -0.68
CA SER A 13 16.28 44.95 -1.73
C SER A 13 17.15 44.22 -2.74
N VAL A 14 17.73 43.06 -2.36
CA VAL A 14 18.74 42.39 -3.18
C VAL A 14 18.28 41.06 -3.78
N GLU A 15 17.51 40.24 -3.06
CA GLU A 15 17.22 38.86 -3.50
C GLU A 15 16.39 38.82 -4.79
N ASP A 16 15.26 39.55 -4.85
CA ASP A 16 14.38 39.56 -6.01
C ASP A 16 15.08 40.15 -7.25
N LYS A 17 15.89 41.21 -7.04
CA LYS A 17 16.70 41.85 -8.11
C LYS A 17 17.68 40.87 -8.72
N TRP A 18 18.52 40.22 -7.89
CA TRP A 18 19.54 39.31 -8.40
C TRP A 18 18.97 38.02 -8.98
N TYR A 19 17.93 37.48 -8.37
CA TYR A 19 17.28 36.29 -8.90
C TYR A 19 16.67 36.55 -10.28
N LYS A 20 16.05 37.71 -10.48
CA LYS A 20 15.54 38.14 -11.78
C LYS A 20 16.65 38.24 -12.83
N ILE A 21 17.78 38.87 -12.48
CA ILE A 21 18.95 38.99 -13.38
C ILE A 21 19.46 37.60 -13.79
N TRP A 22 19.58 36.68 -12.82
CA TRP A 22 20.07 35.33 -13.12
C TRP A 22 19.14 34.57 -14.08
N GLN A 23 17.82 34.74 -13.94
CA GLN A 23 16.83 34.12 -14.82
C GLN A 23 16.87 34.75 -16.24
N GLU A 24 16.84 36.06 -16.33
CA GLU A 24 16.87 36.80 -17.62
C GLU A 24 18.17 36.57 -18.39
N SER A 25 19.29 36.31 -17.70
CA SER A 25 20.58 35.97 -18.29
C SER A 25 20.73 34.47 -18.60
N SER A 26 19.70 33.64 -18.36
CA SER A 26 19.69 32.18 -18.56
C SER A 26 20.87 31.44 -17.90
N TYR A 27 21.40 31.96 -16.75
CA TYR A 27 22.56 31.37 -16.07
C TYR A 27 22.31 29.97 -15.52
N PHE A 28 21.08 29.57 -15.39
CA PHE A 28 20.69 28.25 -14.88
C PHE A 28 20.36 27.25 -16.00
N HIS A 29 20.25 27.72 -17.23
CA HIS A 29 19.94 26.89 -18.38
C HIS A 29 21.16 26.07 -18.82
N ALA A 30 20.93 24.81 -19.20
CA ALA A 30 21.96 23.88 -19.65
C ALA A 30 21.70 23.44 -21.08
N GLU A 31 22.76 23.41 -21.90
CA GLU A 31 22.72 22.93 -23.26
C GLU A 31 23.63 21.73 -23.47
N VAL A 32 23.40 20.98 -24.55
CA VAL A 32 24.29 19.87 -24.91
C VAL A 32 25.65 20.41 -25.34
N ASN A 33 26.65 20.22 -24.50
CA ASN A 33 28.01 20.71 -24.75
C ASN A 33 29.03 19.57 -24.63
N LEU A 34 29.44 19.00 -25.76
CA LEU A 34 30.40 17.88 -25.81
C LEU A 34 31.81 18.25 -25.33
N LYS A 35 32.14 19.54 -25.18
CA LYS A 35 33.45 20.01 -24.69
C LYS A 35 33.48 20.11 -23.18
N LYS A 36 32.36 20.07 -22.51
CA LYS A 36 32.27 20.17 -21.06
C LYS A 36 31.83 18.84 -20.45
N LYS A 37 32.31 18.53 -19.26
CA LYS A 37 31.87 17.38 -18.50
C LYS A 37 30.44 17.64 -17.97
N PRO A 38 29.47 16.75 -18.21
CA PRO A 38 28.11 16.94 -17.69
C PRO A 38 28.00 16.63 -16.21
N PHE A 39 27.12 17.37 -15.51
CA PHE A 39 26.70 17.07 -14.15
C PHE A 39 25.20 17.35 -14.02
N THR A 40 24.41 16.35 -13.65
CA THR A 40 22.95 16.47 -13.60
C THR A 40 22.42 16.05 -12.24
N ILE A 41 21.52 16.86 -11.69
CA ILE A 41 20.65 16.50 -10.57
C ILE A 41 19.20 16.63 -11.05
N VAL A 42 18.39 15.61 -10.73
CA VAL A 42 16.93 15.69 -10.87
C VAL A 42 16.36 15.97 -9.49
N ILE A 43 15.60 17.04 -9.34
CA ILE A 43 14.96 17.39 -8.09
C ILE A 43 14.01 16.24 -7.66
N PRO A 44 13.97 15.82 -6.38
CA PRO A 44 12.83 15.04 -5.91
C PRO A 44 11.58 15.91 -6.00
N PRO A 45 10.65 15.62 -6.93
CA PRO A 45 9.58 16.56 -7.25
C PRO A 45 8.61 16.66 -6.07
N PRO A 46 8.40 17.86 -5.50
CA PRO A 46 7.45 18.03 -4.40
C PRO A 46 6.02 17.71 -4.82
N ASN A 47 5.27 17.05 -3.91
CA ASN A 47 3.87 16.76 -4.10
C ASN A 47 3.02 18.03 -4.10
N VAL A 48 2.08 18.17 -5.04
CA VAL A 48 1.14 19.32 -5.12
C VAL A 48 0.00 19.23 -4.07
N THR A 49 0.31 18.73 -2.89
CA THR A 49 -0.63 18.53 -1.77
C THR A 49 -0.60 19.67 -0.74
N GLY A 50 0.37 20.57 -0.84
CA GLY A 50 0.57 21.68 0.09
C GLY A 50 1.80 22.52 -0.25
N ILE A 51 2.15 23.44 0.66
CA ILE A 51 3.34 24.29 0.57
C ILE A 51 4.60 23.55 1.01
N LEU A 52 5.76 24.07 0.63
CA LEU A 52 7.04 23.52 1.08
C LEU A 52 7.26 23.74 2.58
N HIS A 53 8.02 22.85 3.19
CA HIS A 53 8.45 22.92 4.60
C HIS A 53 9.97 22.85 4.71
N MET A 54 10.52 23.01 5.92
CA MET A 54 11.98 23.04 6.16
C MET A 54 12.74 21.82 5.62
N GLY A 55 12.12 20.63 5.61
CA GLY A 55 12.74 19.45 5.00
C GLY A 55 12.96 19.60 3.49
N HIS A 56 12.04 20.22 2.78
CA HIS A 56 12.25 20.57 1.38
C HIS A 56 13.35 21.63 1.21
N ALA A 57 13.36 22.66 2.05
CA ALA A 57 14.40 23.69 2.00
C ALA A 57 15.78 23.08 2.20
N LEU A 58 15.99 22.24 3.23
CA LEU A 58 17.25 21.55 3.46
C LEU A 58 17.68 20.68 2.27
N ASN A 59 16.77 19.84 1.75
CA ASN A 59 17.07 18.97 0.62
C ASN A 59 17.50 19.77 -0.62
N ASN A 60 16.73 20.80 -0.97
CA ASN A 60 17.01 21.62 -2.15
C ASN A 60 18.27 22.49 -1.98
N THR A 61 18.54 23.02 -0.78
CA THR A 61 19.76 23.78 -0.51
C THR A 61 21.03 22.92 -0.70
N ILE A 62 21.01 21.67 -0.24
CA ILE A 62 22.14 20.75 -0.44
C ILE A 62 22.36 20.50 -1.95
N GLN A 63 21.31 20.29 -2.71
CA GLN A 63 21.41 20.11 -4.16
C GLN A 63 21.92 21.38 -4.85
N ASP A 64 21.42 22.56 -4.47
CA ASP A 64 21.82 23.83 -5.04
C ASP A 64 23.31 24.14 -4.81
N ILE A 65 23.83 23.83 -3.62
CA ILE A 65 25.27 23.95 -3.30
C ILE A 65 26.08 23.08 -4.27
N LEU A 66 25.71 21.82 -4.48
CA LEU A 66 26.42 20.93 -5.39
C LEU A 66 26.34 21.41 -6.84
N ILE A 67 25.19 21.87 -7.28
CA ILE A 67 24.94 22.42 -8.62
C ILE A 67 25.81 23.66 -8.86
N ARG A 68 25.81 24.64 -7.94
CA ARG A 68 26.61 25.86 -8.04
C ARG A 68 28.11 25.55 -8.02
N TYR A 69 28.54 24.66 -7.14
CA TYR A 69 29.93 24.21 -7.05
C TYR A 69 30.43 23.62 -8.39
N GLN A 70 29.63 22.76 -9.03
CA GLN A 70 30.02 22.15 -10.30
C GLN A 70 29.99 23.16 -11.46
N ARG A 71 29.07 24.14 -11.46
CA ARG A 71 29.12 25.26 -12.42
C ARG A 71 30.38 26.06 -12.29
N MET A 72 30.81 26.40 -11.05
CA MET A 72 32.04 27.12 -10.80
C MET A 72 33.27 26.34 -11.26
N LYS A 73 33.23 25.01 -11.27
CA LYS A 73 34.30 24.14 -11.81
C LYS A 73 34.27 24.01 -13.34
N GLY A 74 33.35 24.67 -14.02
CA GLY A 74 33.25 24.68 -15.49
C GLY A 74 32.52 23.49 -16.11
N PHE A 75 31.79 22.69 -15.31
CA PHE A 75 30.95 21.63 -15.84
C PHE A 75 29.74 22.21 -16.59
N GLU A 76 29.16 21.43 -17.50
CA GLU A 76 27.82 21.69 -18.03
C GLU A 76 26.82 21.10 -17.05
N VAL A 77 26.01 21.95 -16.40
CA VAL A 77 25.25 21.55 -15.22
C VAL A 77 23.77 21.74 -15.43
N LEU A 78 23.02 20.64 -15.31
CA LEU A 78 21.57 20.62 -15.33
C LEU A 78 21.01 20.29 -13.95
N TRP A 79 20.23 21.19 -13.37
CA TRP A 79 19.35 20.86 -12.24
C TRP A 79 17.89 20.89 -12.72
N MET A 80 17.34 19.70 -12.93
CA MET A 80 16.01 19.49 -13.50
C MET A 80 14.92 19.71 -12.46
N PRO A 81 14.05 20.75 -12.57
CA PRO A 81 12.95 21.01 -11.65
C PRO A 81 11.70 20.26 -12.04
N GLY A 82 10.78 20.09 -11.07
CA GLY A 82 9.45 19.55 -11.33
C GLY A 82 8.59 19.47 -10.09
N THR A 83 7.32 19.09 -10.30
CA THR A 83 6.34 18.82 -9.25
C THR A 83 5.64 17.49 -9.48
N ASP A 84 5.21 16.82 -8.40
CA ASP A 84 4.54 15.53 -8.46
C ASP A 84 3.04 15.70 -8.24
N HIS A 85 2.25 15.03 -9.10
CA HIS A 85 0.80 14.97 -8.96
C HIS A 85 0.34 14.20 -7.70
N ALA A 86 1.18 13.37 -7.11
CA ALA A 86 0.93 12.59 -5.88
C ALA A 86 -0.37 11.76 -5.88
N GLY A 87 -1.09 11.67 -7.00
CA GLY A 87 -2.27 10.86 -7.24
C GLY A 87 -3.31 10.90 -6.12
N ILE A 88 -3.46 9.78 -5.41
CA ILE A 88 -4.48 9.60 -4.36
C ILE A 88 -4.28 10.57 -3.18
N ALA A 89 -3.05 10.95 -2.85
CA ALA A 89 -2.81 11.92 -1.78
C ALA A 89 -3.42 13.29 -2.11
N THR A 90 -3.29 13.76 -3.35
CA THR A 90 -3.91 14.99 -3.84
C THR A 90 -5.43 14.88 -3.83
N GLN A 91 -5.99 13.75 -4.29
CA GLN A 91 -7.43 13.49 -4.22
C GLN A 91 -7.94 13.53 -2.76
N ASN A 92 -7.22 12.93 -1.81
CA ASN A 92 -7.59 12.95 -0.40
C ASN A 92 -7.62 14.37 0.20
N VAL A 93 -6.72 15.25 -0.23
CA VAL A 93 -6.78 16.68 0.16
C VAL A 93 -8.05 17.34 -0.36
N VAL A 94 -8.40 17.09 -1.64
CA VAL A 94 -9.65 17.60 -2.22
C VAL A 94 -10.87 17.03 -1.49
N GLU A 95 -10.89 15.71 -1.21
CA GLU A 95 -11.98 15.08 -0.45
C GLU A 95 -12.18 15.72 0.92
N LYS A 96 -11.09 15.98 1.65
CA LYS A 96 -11.16 16.71 2.94
C LYS A 96 -11.70 18.11 2.80
N ASN A 97 -11.39 18.82 1.70
CA ASN A 97 -11.88 20.17 1.46
C ASN A 97 -13.38 20.19 1.11
N ILE A 98 -13.85 19.28 0.26
CA ILE A 98 -15.28 19.21 -0.08
C ILE A 98 -16.11 18.66 1.08
N ALA A 99 -15.56 17.80 1.93
CA ALA A 99 -16.24 17.31 3.13
C ALA A 99 -16.59 18.43 4.12
N LYS A 100 -15.79 19.51 4.18
CA LYS A 100 -16.14 20.74 4.95
C LYS A 100 -17.40 21.43 4.42
N GLN A 101 -17.79 21.15 3.18
CA GLN A 101 -19.01 21.63 2.51
C GLN A 101 -20.15 20.59 2.58
N GLY A 102 -19.98 19.48 3.34
CA GLY A 102 -20.95 18.40 3.43
C GLY A 102 -21.03 17.50 2.20
N LEU A 103 -20.06 17.59 1.27
CA LEU A 103 -20.05 16.86 0.00
C LEU A 103 -19.04 15.70 0.01
N ARG A 104 -19.40 14.63 -0.69
CA ARG A 104 -18.49 13.50 -1.01
C ARG A 104 -18.13 13.57 -2.50
N ARG A 105 -17.03 12.92 -2.89
CA ARG A 105 -16.62 12.85 -4.31
C ARG A 105 -17.71 12.24 -5.21
N GLN A 106 -18.47 11.27 -4.69
CA GLN A 106 -19.58 10.63 -5.40
C GLN A 106 -20.72 11.61 -5.69
N ASP A 107 -20.97 12.56 -4.77
CA ASP A 107 -22.03 13.57 -4.92
C ASP A 107 -21.68 14.59 -6.04
N LEU A 108 -20.38 14.83 -6.26
CA LEU A 108 -19.89 15.70 -7.34
C LEU A 108 -19.85 14.99 -8.71
N GLY A 109 -19.65 13.68 -8.72
CA GLY A 109 -19.31 12.93 -9.93
C GLY A 109 -17.84 13.17 -10.39
N ARG A 110 -17.39 12.31 -11.34
CA ARG A 110 -15.97 12.27 -11.76
C ARG A 110 -15.46 13.59 -12.32
N GLU A 111 -16.19 14.19 -13.24
CA GLU A 111 -15.72 15.40 -13.97
C GLU A 111 -15.50 16.59 -13.04
N LYS A 112 -16.52 16.92 -12.21
CA LYS A 112 -16.42 18.03 -11.26
C LYS A 112 -15.36 17.77 -10.19
N PHE A 113 -15.19 16.51 -9.76
CA PHE A 113 -14.14 16.16 -8.83
C PHE A 113 -12.75 16.37 -9.44
N ILE A 114 -12.51 15.93 -10.68
CA ILE A 114 -11.25 16.15 -11.40
C ILE A 114 -10.97 17.64 -11.58
N GLN A 115 -11.97 18.46 -11.91
CA GLN A 115 -11.80 19.92 -12.00
C GLN A 115 -11.29 20.50 -10.66
N ARG A 116 -11.83 20.04 -9.51
CA ARG A 116 -11.35 20.46 -8.18
C ARG A 116 -9.90 20.03 -7.93
N VAL A 117 -9.53 18.84 -8.38
CA VAL A 117 -8.14 18.36 -8.28
C VAL A 117 -7.19 19.23 -9.10
N TRP A 118 -7.55 19.60 -10.33
CA TRP A 118 -6.74 20.50 -11.16
C TRP A 118 -6.61 21.89 -10.54
N LEU A 119 -7.67 22.47 -10.01
CA LEU A 119 -7.60 23.76 -9.29
C LEU A 119 -6.64 23.71 -8.09
N LEU A 120 -6.65 22.61 -7.34
CA LEU A 120 -5.70 22.42 -6.23
C LEU A 120 -4.25 22.34 -6.75
N LYS A 121 -4.02 21.58 -7.83
CA LYS A 121 -2.71 21.48 -8.51
C LYS A 121 -2.20 22.83 -8.95
N GLU A 122 -3.03 23.65 -9.60
CA GLU A 122 -2.65 25.00 -10.03
C GLU A 122 -2.23 25.88 -8.84
N GLN A 123 -3.02 25.85 -7.77
CA GLN A 123 -2.75 26.63 -6.56
C GLN A 123 -1.42 26.23 -5.93
N TYR A 124 -1.21 24.94 -5.62
CA TYR A 124 -0.02 24.50 -4.89
C TYR A 124 1.20 24.37 -5.80
N GLY A 125 1.05 23.92 -7.04
CA GLY A 125 2.16 23.81 -8.00
C GLY A 125 2.84 25.16 -8.21
N SER A 126 2.06 26.20 -8.51
CA SER A 126 2.61 27.56 -8.69
C SER A 126 3.25 28.11 -7.39
N THR A 127 2.67 27.81 -6.23
CA THR A 127 3.22 28.22 -4.94
C THR A 127 4.55 27.54 -4.63
N ILE A 128 4.68 26.24 -4.90
CA ILE A 128 5.91 25.46 -4.75
C ILE A 128 7.04 26.07 -5.57
N ILE A 129 6.80 26.34 -6.85
CA ILE A 129 7.79 26.93 -7.74
C ILE A 129 8.22 28.34 -7.26
N LYS A 130 7.26 29.17 -6.83
CA LYS A 130 7.58 30.49 -6.24
C LYS A 130 8.43 30.34 -4.98
N GLN A 131 8.14 29.38 -4.11
CA GLN A 131 8.93 29.14 -2.89
C GLN A 131 10.35 28.66 -3.20
N LEU A 132 10.53 27.78 -4.19
CA LEU A 132 11.86 27.35 -4.65
C LEU A 132 12.67 28.53 -5.23
N LYS A 133 12.03 29.36 -6.05
CA LYS A 133 12.64 30.58 -6.56
C LYS A 133 13.04 31.56 -5.45
N LYS A 134 12.18 31.71 -4.46
CA LYS A 134 12.45 32.58 -3.29
C LYS A 134 13.56 32.02 -2.41
N LEU A 135 13.71 30.69 -2.35
CA LEU A 135 14.86 30.03 -1.70
C LEU A 135 16.19 30.27 -2.46
N GLY A 136 16.14 30.80 -3.66
CA GLY A 136 17.31 31.04 -4.53
C GLY A 136 17.73 29.81 -5.35
N ALA A 137 16.89 28.79 -5.47
CA ALA A 137 17.20 27.56 -6.19
C ALA A 137 17.60 27.82 -7.66
N SER A 138 18.77 27.36 -8.07
CA SER A 138 19.33 27.58 -9.42
C SER A 138 18.96 26.49 -10.40
N CYS A 139 17.68 26.12 -10.43
CA CYS A 139 17.11 25.15 -11.35
C CYS A 139 17.02 25.70 -12.79
N ASP A 140 17.07 24.81 -13.75
CA ASP A 140 16.74 25.11 -15.16
C ASP A 140 15.23 25.18 -15.34
N TRP A 141 14.65 26.36 -15.11
CA TRP A 141 13.20 26.57 -15.12
C TRP A 141 12.56 26.41 -16.49
N GLU A 142 13.32 26.48 -17.57
CA GLU A 142 12.81 26.22 -18.92
C GLU A 142 12.47 24.75 -19.14
N ARG A 143 13.05 23.87 -18.30
CA ARG A 143 12.83 22.42 -18.31
C ARG A 143 11.92 21.93 -17.18
N GLU A 144 11.15 22.83 -16.57
CA GLU A 144 10.18 22.44 -15.54
C GLU A 144 9.22 21.36 -16.04
N ARG A 145 9.00 20.31 -15.25
CA ARG A 145 8.06 19.21 -15.55
C ARG A 145 7.06 19.00 -14.44
N PHE A 146 5.88 18.60 -14.84
CA PHE A 146 4.86 18.05 -13.94
C PHE A 146 4.65 16.56 -14.28
N THR A 147 4.60 15.68 -13.28
CA THR A 147 4.56 14.23 -13.52
C THR A 147 3.33 13.72 -14.29
N MET A 148 2.32 14.57 -14.54
CA MET A 148 1.18 14.28 -15.43
C MET A 148 1.12 15.20 -16.65
N ASP A 149 2.21 15.90 -17.02
CA ASP A 149 2.22 16.62 -18.29
C ASP A 149 2.17 15.63 -19.48
N LEU A 150 1.80 16.13 -20.66
CA LEU A 150 1.55 15.29 -21.82
C LEU A 150 2.81 14.51 -22.24
N GLU A 151 3.96 15.16 -22.26
CA GLU A 151 5.22 14.54 -22.72
C GLU A 151 5.72 13.49 -21.71
N TYR A 152 5.62 13.79 -20.41
CA TYR A 152 5.97 12.84 -19.38
C TYR A 152 5.05 11.63 -19.40
N SER A 153 3.74 11.85 -19.59
CA SER A 153 2.74 10.77 -19.69
C SER A 153 3.00 9.86 -20.90
N LYS A 154 3.41 10.40 -22.05
CA LYS A 154 3.82 9.59 -23.21
C LYS A 154 5.01 8.70 -22.89
N ALA A 155 6.05 9.25 -22.25
CA ALA A 155 7.24 8.48 -21.86
C ALA A 155 6.89 7.33 -20.91
N VAL A 156 6.01 7.57 -19.92
CA VAL A 156 5.53 6.54 -18.99
C VAL A 156 4.78 5.42 -19.71
N LEU A 157 3.89 5.78 -20.66
CA LEU A 157 3.14 4.80 -21.45
C LEU A 157 4.06 3.96 -22.33
N GLU A 158 5.06 4.56 -22.98
CA GLU A 158 6.03 3.84 -23.80
C GLU A 158 6.84 2.84 -22.98
N VAL A 159 7.30 3.24 -21.79
CA VAL A 159 8.01 2.33 -20.87
C VAL A 159 7.09 1.19 -20.44
N PHE A 160 5.82 1.47 -20.11
CA PHE A 160 4.86 0.43 -19.72
C PHE A 160 4.66 -0.58 -20.86
N VAL A 161 4.41 -0.12 -22.10
CA VAL A 161 4.22 -0.97 -23.26
C VAL A 161 5.47 -1.81 -23.56
N SER A 162 6.65 -1.17 -23.57
CA SER A 162 7.93 -1.87 -23.78
C SER A 162 8.18 -2.98 -22.74
N LEU A 163 7.86 -2.74 -21.47
CA LEU A 163 8.00 -3.76 -20.41
C LEU A 163 6.95 -4.87 -20.58
N TYR A 164 5.75 -4.55 -21.00
CA TYR A 164 4.71 -5.53 -21.30
C TYR A 164 5.11 -6.45 -22.47
N GLU A 165 5.57 -5.87 -23.58
CA GLU A 165 6.06 -6.63 -24.75
C GLU A 165 7.26 -7.53 -24.42
N LYS A 166 8.12 -7.12 -23.51
CA LYS A 166 9.22 -7.95 -22.96
C LYS A 166 8.73 -9.03 -21.99
N GLY A 167 7.41 -9.12 -21.73
CA GLY A 167 6.82 -10.07 -20.78
C GLY A 167 7.21 -9.83 -19.33
N LEU A 168 7.64 -8.60 -18.99
CA LEU A 168 8.05 -8.21 -17.63
C LEU A 168 6.88 -7.65 -16.81
N ILE A 169 5.85 -7.11 -17.47
CA ILE A 169 4.59 -6.68 -16.84
C ILE A 169 3.51 -7.70 -17.17
N TYR A 170 2.70 -8.06 -16.19
CA TYR A 170 1.61 -9.02 -16.33
C TYR A 170 0.47 -8.72 -15.37
N GLN A 171 -0.74 -9.22 -15.68
CA GLN A 171 -1.86 -9.22 -14.73
C GLN A 171 -1.91 -10.53 -13.95
N GLY A 172 -2.23 -10.43 -12.66
CA GLY A 172 -2.42 -11.58 -11.78
C GLY A 172 -3.35 -11.24 -10.63
N SER A 173 -3.97 -12.29 -10.07
CA SER A 173 -4.80 -12.16 -8.86
C SER A 173 -3.97 -12.56 -7.66
N TYR A 174 -3.81 -11.64 -6.72
CA TYR A 174 -3.04 -11.81 -5.49
C TYR A 174 -3.76 -11.13 -4.32
N ILE A 175 -3.43 -11.56 -3.11
CA ILE A 175 -3.78 -10.80 -1.92
C ILE A 175 -2.88 -9.57 -1.85
N ILE A 176 -3.51 -8.42 -1.74
CA ILE A 176 -2.85 -7.11 -1.63
C ILE A 176 -3.37 -6.37 -0.39
N ASN A 177 -2.60 -5.41 0.10
CA ASN A 177 -3.10 -4.44 1.08
C ASN A 177 -4.08 -3.50 0.37
N TRP A 178 -5.34 -3.50 0.80
CA TRP A 178 -6.40 -2.70 0.20
C TRP A 178 -7.00 -1.72 1.20
N CYS A 179 -7.10 -0.46 0.82
CA CYS A 179 -7.82 0.52 1.63
C CYS A 179 -9.28 0.62 1.17
N PRO A 180 -10.27 0.18 1.97
CA PRO A 180 -11.68 0.21 1.56
C PRO A 180 -12.24 1.63 1.44
N ARG A 181 -11.71 2.61 2.19
CA ARG A 181 -12.12 4.02 2.07
C ARG A 181 -11.54 4.67 0.82
N CYS A 182 -10.25 4.52 0.57
CA CYS A 182 -9.61 5.11 -0.61
C CYS A 182 -9.86 4.29 -1.88
N GLN A 183 -10.31 3.04 -1.75
CA GLN A 183 -10.55 2.06 -2.80
C GLN A 183 -9.31 1.89 -3.71
N THR A 184 -8.17 1.64 -3.10
CA THR A 184 -6.89 1.46 -3.77
C THR A 184 -5.99 0.48 -3.05
N ALA A 185 -5.07 -0.12 -3.82
CA ALA A 185 -3.96 -0.89 -3.28
C ALA A 185 -2.95 -0.01 -2.54
N LEU A 186 -2.23 -0.61 -1.61
CA LEU A 186 -1.18 0.02 -0.82
C LEU A 186 0.07 -0.87 -0.84
N SER A 187 1.26 -0.26 -0.86
CA SER A 187 2.50 -0.97 -0.54
C SER A 187 2.59 -1.26 0.96
N ASP A 188 3.57 -2.08 1.37
CA ASP A 188 3.77 -2.40 2.79
C ASP A 188 4.17 -1.16 3.59
N GLU A 189 4.98 -0.25 3.01
CA GLU A 189 5.37 1.02 3.63
C GLU A 189 4.18 1.99 3.79
N GLU A 190 3.18 1.88 2.92
CA GLU A 190 1.95 2.70 2.96
C GLU A 190 0.90 2.14 3.93
N ALA A 191 1.15 0.97 4.52
CA ALA A 191 0.27 0.27 5.43
C ALA A 191 0.90 0.05 6.82
N PRO A 192 1.33 1.12 7.52
CA PRO A 192 1.95 0.98 8.84
C PRO A 192 1.03 0.24 9.81
N HIS A 193 1.62 -0.68 10.56
CA HIS A 193 0.91 -1.48 11.53
C HIS A 193 0.78 -0.74 12.86
N ARG A 194 -0.37 -0.90 13.52
CA ARG A 194 -0.67 -0.38 14.87
C ARG A 194 -1.22 -1.47 15.75
N GLN A 195 -0.86 -1.43 17.01
CA GLN A 195 -1.44 -2.33 18.02
C GLN A 195 -2.88 -1.90 18.32
N LEU A 196 -3.78 -2.86 18.32
CA LEU A 196 -5.19 -2.69 18.61
C LEU A 196 -5.64 -3.66 19.69
N GLN A 197 -6.50 -3.18 20.57
CA GLN A 197 -7.21 -4.04 21.52
C GLN A 197 -8.41 -4.67 20.81
N GLY A 198 -8.54 -5.98 20.95
CA GLY A 198 -9.64 -6.73 20.37
C GLY A 198 -9.87 -8.03 21.12
N SER A 199 -10.34 -9.05 20.43
CA SER A 199 -10.62 -10.34 21.05
C SER A 199 -10.33 -11.50 20.11
N PHE A 200 -9.97 -12.64 20.69
CA PHE A 200 -10.13 -13.92 20.05
C PHE A 200 -11.54 -14.45 20.27
N TYR A 201 -12.16 -14.88 19.19
CA TYR A 201 -13.47 -15.54 19.19
C TYR A 201 -13.25 -17.01 18.90
N TYR A 202 -13.64 -17.87 19.83
CA TYR A 202 -13.53 -19.32 19.73
C TYR A 202 -14.84 -19.88 19.21
N ILE A 203 -14.81 -20.43 17.98
CA ILE A 203 -16.00 -20.81 17.23
C ILE A 203 -15.97 -22.30 16.94
N LYS A 204 -17.11 -22.98 17.21
CA LYS A 204 -17.32 -24.41 16.95
C LYS A 204 -17.75 -24.61 15.50
N TYR A 205 -16.98 -25.41 14.77
CA TYR A 205 -17.32 -25.85 13.42
C TYR A 205 -17.80 -27.29 13.49
N PRO A 206 -19.11 -27.57 13.29
CA PRO A 206 -19.65 -28.92 13.38
C PRO A 206 -19.04 -29.85 12.35
N ILE A 207 -18.77 -31.08 12.75
CA ILE A 207 -18.32 -32.13 11.85
C ILE A 207 -19.57 -32.74 11.21
N LYS A 208 -19.56 -32.84 9.87
CA LYS A 208 -20.66 -33.49 9.12
C LYS A 208 -20.71 -34.95 9.50
N GLU A 209 -21.84 -35.42 10.02
CA GLU A 209 -22.07 -36.83 10.31
C GLU A 209 -22.09 -37.61 8.99
N SER A 210 -21.29 -38.67 8.90
CA SER A 210 -21.43 -39.63 7.81
C SER A 210 -22.75 -40.39 7.98
N PRO A 211 -23.50 -40.67 6.90
CA PRO A 211 -24.64 -41.57 7.00
C PRO A 211 -24.20 -42.87 7.66
N ALA A 212 -24.87 -43.27 8.72
CA ALA A 212 -24.55 -44.49 9.43
C ALA A 212 -24.61 -45.68 8.45
N THR A 213 -23.47 -46.24 8.10
CA THR A 213 -23.42 -47.58 7.48
C THR A 213 -23.81 -48.59 8.58
N SER A 214 -24.81 -49.40 8.32
CA SER A 214 -25.51 -50.32 9.23
C SER A 214 -24.64 -51.44 9.83
N HIS A 215 -23.30 -51.30 9.90
CA HIS A 215 -22.39 -52.31 10.42
C HIS A 215 -21.26 -51.76 11.31
N GLN A 216 -21.48 -50.66 12.04
CA GLN A 216 -20.47 -50.22 13.04
C GLN A 216 -20.85 -50.68 14.46
N SER A 217 -19.93 -51.40 15.08
CA SER A 217 -20.01 -51.86 16.47
C SER A 217 -20.20 -50.69 17.48
N PRO A 218 -20.90 -50.93 18.63
CA PRO A 218 -21.27 -49.88 19.58
C PRO A 218 -20.09 -49.19 20.32
N VAL A 219 -18.84 -49.52 20.02
CA VAL A 219 -17.66 -49.17 20.87
C VAL A 219 -16.96 -47.86 20.45
N GLU A 220 -17.32 -47.21 19.34
CA GLU A 220 -16.67 -45.95 18.93
C GLU A 220 -17.59 -44.73 19.04
N LYS A 221 -18.08 -44.44 20.25
CA LYS A 221 -18.92 -43.24 20.54
C LYS A 221 -18.14 -41.99 20.93
N ASP A 222 -16.82 -41.96 20.80
CA ASP A 222 -16.02 -40.79 21.16
C ASP A 222 -15.47 -40.03 19.94
N THR A 223 -16.37 -39.72 18.99
CA THR A 223 -16.01 -38.85 17.88
C THR A 223 -16.37 -37.41 18.22
N ALA A 224 -15.39 -36.49 18.23
CA ALA A 224 -15.61 -35.07 18.42
C ALA A 224 -16.75 -34.58 17.47
N LYS A 225 -17.76 -33.94 18.05
CA LYS A 225 -18.90 -33.41 17.27
C LYS A 225 -18.55 -32.12 16.49
N HIS A 226 -17.49 -31.44 16.88
CA HIS A 226 -17.05 -30.19 16.29
C HIS A 226 -15.54 -30.01 16.45
N ILE A 227 -14.96 -29.11 15.68
CA ILE A 227 -13.60 -28.56 15.90
C ILE A 227 -13.73 -27.07 16.28
N VAL A 228 -12.90 -26.60 17.20
CA VAL A 228 -12.91 -25.20 17.64
C VAL A 228 -11.77 -24.46 16.95
N VAL A 229 -12.08 -23.34 16.29
CA VAL A 229 -11.10 -22.41 15.73
C VAL A 229 -11.10 -21.10 16.49
N ALA A 230 -9.96 -20.44 16.58
CA ALA A 230 -9.83 -19.10 17.18
C ALA A 230 -9.53 -18.06 16.10
N THR A 231 -10.27 -16.95 16.08
CA THR A 231 -10.08 -15.88 15.10
C THR A 231 -10.28 -14.51 15.74
N THR A 232 -9.54 -13.51 15.25
CA THR A 232 -9.79 -12.09 15.55
C THR A 232 -10.76 -11.44 14.55
N ARG A 233 -11.12 -12.16 13.47
CA ARG A 233 -11.92 -11.64 12.35
C ARG A 233 -13.10 -12.57 12.01
N PRO A 234 -14.13 -12.64 12.88
CA PRO A 234 -15.28 -13.51 12.64
C PRO A 234 -16.03 -13.20 11.32
N GLU A 235 -16.02 -11.94 10.87
CA GLU A 235 -16.68 -11.54 9.61
C GLU A 235 -16.09 -12.24 8.38
N THR A 236 -14.80 -12.59 8.41
CA THR A 236 -14.17 -13.27 7.26
C THR A 236 -14.40 -14.78 7.26
N MET A 237 -14.87 -15.38 8.39
CA MET A 237 -15.12 -16.81 8.46
C MET A 237 -16.14 -17.30 7.41
N LEU A 238 -17.06 -16.44 7.01
CA LEU A 238 -18.03 -16.75 5.98
C LEU A 238 -17.39 -17.12 4.62
N GLY A 239 -16.12 -16.75 4.43
CA GLY A 239 -15.29 -17.09 3.26
C GLY A 239 -14.35 -18.27 3.48
N ASP A 240 -14.44 -19.00 4.60
CA ASP A 240 -13.56 -20.13 4.85
C ASP A 240 -13.78 -21.27 3.84
N THR A 241 -12.69 -21.90 3.43
CA THR A 241 -12.71 -23.02 2.48
C THR A 241 -12.07 -24.29 3.04
N ALA A 242 -11.40 -24.17 4.19
CA ALA A 242 -10.87 -25.30 4.95
C ALA A 242 -10.64 -24.92 6.42
N VAL A 243 -10.37 -25.94 7.24
CA VAL A 243 -9.69 -25.79 8.54
C VAL A 243 -8.38 -26.57 8.47
N ALA A 244 -7.26 -25.90 8.76
CA ALA A 244 -5.94 -26.52 8.74
C ALA A 244 -5.48 -26.92 10.15
N VAL A 245 -4.84 -28.09 10.26
CA VAL A 245 -4.25 -28.62 11.49
C VAL A 245 -2.86 -29.17 11.22
N ASN A 246 -1.99 -29.16 12.22
CA ASN A 246 -0.67 -29.79 12.06
C ASN A 246 -0.81 -31.32 12.08
N PRO A 247 -0.24 -32.07 11.12
CA PRO A 247 -0.34 -33.52 11.06
C PRO A 247 0.33 -34.25 12.26
N LYS A 248 1.19 -33.55 13.01
CA LYS A 248 1.82 -34.07 14.23
C LYS A 248 0.94 -33.86 15.48
N ASP A 249 -0.13 -33.06 15.39
CA ASP A 249 -1.02 -32.80 16.50
C ASP A 249 -1.96 -33.99 16.74
N LYS A 250 -1.72 -34.69 17.82
CA LYS A 250 -2.48 -35.88 18.19
C LYS A 250 -3.98 -35.61 18.43
N ARG A 251 -4.34 -34.38 18.80
CA ARG A 251 -5.75 -33.96 19.04
C ARG A 251 -6.59 -34.05 17.79
N TYR A 252 -6.00 -33.73 16.64
CA TYR A 252 -6.71 -33.56 15.37
C TYR A 252 -6.39 -34.63 14.31
N LYS A 253 -5.39 -35.51 14.57
CA LYS A 253 -4.91 -36.49 13.58
C LYS A 253 -6.03 -37.34 13.00
N LYS A 254 -7.01 -37.77 13.81
CA LYS A 254 -8.17 -38.58 13.38
C LYS A 254 -9.24 -37.78 12.66
N LEU A 255 -9.15 -36.43 12.67
CA LEU A 255 -10.12 -35.53 12.04
C LEU A 255 -9.69 -35.08 10.64
N ILE A 256 -8.42 -35.26 10.28
CA ILE A 256 -7.90 -34.88 8.97
C ILE A 256 -8.69 -35.60 7.88
N GLY A 257 -9.16 -34.83 6.88
CA GLY A 257 -9.97 -35.32 5.77
C GLY A 257 -11.47 -35.31 6.03
N LYS A 258 -11.94 -35.16 7.28
CA LYS A 258 -13.37 -35.03 7.58
C LYS A 258 -13.93 -33.72 7.04
N ILE A 259 -15.24 -33.72 6.80
CA ILE A 259 -15.99 -32.55 6.35
C ILE A 259 -16.59 -31.82 7.54
N LEU A 260 -16.48 -30.50 7.52
CA LEU A 260 -17.11 -29.59 8.47
C LEU A 260 -18.26 -28.85 7.77
N ILE A 261 -19.25 -28.47 8.54
CA ILE A 261 -20.28 -27.51 8.10
C ILE A 261 -19.88 -26.13 8.62
N LEU A 262 -19.55 -25.23 7.70
CA LEU A 262 -19.21 -23.86 8.03
C LEU A 262 -20.43 -23.16 8.64
N PRO A 263 -20.32 -22.65 9.88
CA PRO A 263 -21.44 -21.98 10.55
C PRO A 263 -22.03 -20.83 9.72
N LEU A 264 -23.33 -20.59 9.89
CA LEU A 264 -24.12 -19.50 9.32
C LEU A 264 -24.37 -19.60 7.81
N VAL A 265 -23.40 -20.04 7.02
CA VAL A 265 -23.53 -20.19 5.54
C VAL A 265 -23.72 -21.64 5.08
N ASN A 266 -23.61 -22.61 5.99
CA ASN A 266 -23.85 -24.04 5.75
C ASN A 266 -23.01 -24.66 4.61
N ARG A 267 -21.85 -24.07 4.29
CA ARG A 267 -20.92 -24.60 3.28
C ARG A 267 -20.14 -25.77 3.85
N GLU A 268 -19.95 -26.80 3.04
CA GLU A 268 -19.06 -27.91 3.36
C GLU A 268 -17.60 -27.51 3.12
N ILE A 269 -16.76 -27.66 4.14
CA ILE A 269 -15.32 -27.40 4.07
C ILE A 269 -14.54 -28.58 4.66
N LYS A 270 -13.29 -28.75 4.24
CA LYS A 270 -12.48 -29.91 4.62
C LYS A 270 -11.47 -29.58 5.72
N ILE A 271 -11.21 -30.55 6.60
CA ILE A 271 -10.04 -30.47 7.50
C ILE A 271 -8.82 -30.93 6.72
N ILE A 272 -7.84 -30.03 6.52
CA ILE A 272 -6.59 -30.30 5.85
C ILE A 272 -5.42 -30.38 6.83
N SER A 273 -4.32 -31.02 6.41
CA SER A 273 -3.10 -31.05 7.20
C SER A 273 -2.03 -30.14 6.60
N ASP A 274 -1.45 -29.27 7.41
CA ASP A 274 -0.35 -28.41 7.00
C ASP A 274 0.70 -28.28 8.13
N HIS A 275 1.97 -28.50 7.78
CA HIS A 275 3.09 -28.45 8.73
C HIS A 275 3.39 -27.04 9.24
N SER A 276 2.92 -26.00 8.57
CA SER A 276 3.11 -24.60 8.98
C SER A 276 2.25 -24.16 10.16
N ILE A 277 1.24 -24.98 10.53
CA ILE A 277 0.34 -24.68 11.64
C ILE A 277 1.07 -24.88 12.98
N ASP A 278 1.08 -23.83 13.80
CA ASP A 278 1.59 -23.88 15.16
C ASP A 278 0.56 -24.54 16.09
N MET A 279 0.94 -25.69 16.64
CA MET A 279 0.07 -26.49 17.55
C MET A 279 -0.22 -25.79 18.89
N ALA A 280 0.60 -24.81 19.28
CA ALA A 280 0.47 -24.09 20.55
C ALA A 280 -0.33 -22.78 20.40
N PHE A 281 -0.53 -22.28 19.19
CA PHE A 281 -1.23 -21.04 18.95
C PHE A 281 -2.75 -21.26 18.88
N GLY A 282 -3.50 -20.51 19.68
CA GLY A 282 -4.95 -20.60 19.75
C GLY A 282 -5.41 -22.01 20.16
N THR A 283 -6.18 -22.65 19.28
CA THR A 283 -6.61 -24.05 19.46
C THR A 283 -5.69 -25.07 18.79
N GLY A 284 -4.72 -24.62 17.98
CA GLY A 284 -3.93 -25.48 17.08
C GLY A 284 -4.70 -25.88 15.81
N ALA A 285 -5.95 -25.43 15.65
CA ALA A 285 -6.75 -25.55 14.44
C ALA A 285 -7.02 -24.14 13.90
N VAL A 286 -6.68 -23.90 12.65
CA VAL A 286 -6.74 -22.57 12.01
C VAL A 286 -7.76 -22.61 10.88
N LYS A 287 -8.71 -21.68 10.88
CA LYS A 287 -9.60 -21.46 9.75
C LYS A 287 -8.79 -20.94 8.54
N VAL A 288 -9.11 -21.35 7.34
CA VAL A 288 -8.41 -20.95 6.12
C VAL A 288 -9.34 -20.13 5.24
N THR A 289 -9.04 -18.84 5.15
CA THR A 289 -9.80 -17.84 4.38
C THR A 289 -8.94 -17.26 3.26
N PRO A 290 -8.76 -17.95 2.15
CA PRO A 290 -7.75 -17.61 1.13
C PRO A 290 -7.90 -16.23 0.48
N ALA A 291 -9.10 -15.67 0.49
CA ALA A 291 -9.39 -14.35 -0.09
C ALA A 291 -9.11 -13.18 0.88
N HIS A 292 -8.82 -13.44 2.16
CA HIS A 292 -8.73 -12.42 3.20
C HIS A 292 -7.51 -12.55 4.13
N ASP A 293 -6.59 -13.47 3.84
CA ASP A 293 -5.33 -13.63 4.58
C ASP A 293 -4.19 -14.07 3.65
N PRO A 294 -3.00 -13.42 3.68
CA PRO A 294 -1.87 -13.77 2.82
C PRO A 294 -1.29 -15.16 3.06
N LYS A 295 -1.30 -15.66 4.33
CA LYS A 295 -0.82 -17.01 4.65
C LYS A 295 -1.81 -18.05 4.14
N ASP A 296 -3.10 -17.82 4.35
CA ASP A 296 -4.17 -18.68 3.87
C ASP A 296 -4.21 -18.74 2.34
N TYR A 297 -3.92 -17.60 1.66
CA TYR A 297 -3.77 -17.57 0.20
C TYR A 297 -2.66 -18.51 -0.29
N THR A 298 -1.51 -18.49 0.38
CA THR A 298 -0.38 -19.37 0.02
C THR A 298 -0.73 -20.84 0.27
N MET A 299 -1.35 -21.13 1.41
CA MET A 299 -1.83 -22.47 1.78
C MET A 299 -2.87 -22.99 0.78
N ALA A 300 -3.82 -22.14 0.38
CA ALA A 300 -4.84 -22.49 -0.60
C ALA A 300 -4.25 -22.88 -1.97
N LYS A 301 -3.21 -22.21 -2.41
CA LYS A 301 -2.50 -22.61 -3.66
C LYS A 301 -1.85 -23.98 -3.55
N ILE A 302 -1.25 -24.31 -2.41
CA ILE A 302 -0.63 -25.62 -2.17
C ILE A 302 -1.70 -26.71 -2.12
N HIS A 303 -2.78 -26.48 -1.39
CA HIS A 303 -3.85 -27.46 -1.18
C HIS A 303 -4.97 -27.40 -2.21
N LYS A 304 -4.88 -26.53 -3.23
CA LYS A 304 -5.88 -26.33 -4.30
C LYS A 304 -7.28 -26.02 -3.75
N LEU A 305 -7.35 -25.13 -2.76
CA LEU A 305 -8.61 -24.68 -2.17
C LEU A 305 -9.24 -23.55 -2.99
N ASP A 306 -10.55 -23.38 -2.86
CA ASP A 306 -11.30 -22.28 -3.47
C ASP A 306 -11.00 -20.94 -2.80
N PHE A 307 -11.23 -19.84 -3.53
CA PHE A 307 -11.08 -18.47 -3.06
C PHE A 307 -12.45 -17.80 -2.97
N VAL A 308 -13.00 -17.72 -1.77
CA VAL A 308 -14.31 -17.11 -1.53
C VAL A 308 -14.12 -15.74 -0.90
N ASN A 309 -14.27 -14.69 -1.71
CA ASN A 309 -14.27 -13.31 -1.23
C ASN A 309 -15.65 -12.98 -0.64
N VAL A 310 -15.68 -12.42 0.57
CA VAL A 310 -16.93 -12.04 1.29
C VAL A 310 -17.04 -10.54 1.55
N ILE A 311 -16.10 -9.73 1.07
CA ILE A 311 -16.04 -8.27 1.31
C ILE A 311 -15.96 -7.54 -0.04
N TYR A 312 -16.78 -6.52 -0.25
CA TYR A 312 -16.69 -5.61 -1.38
C TYR A 312 -15.46 -4.68 -1.28
N PRO A 313 -15.05 -4.03 -2.39
CA PRO A 313 -13.93 -3.07 -2.36
C PRO A 313 -14.14 -1.89 -1.41
N ASP A 314 -15.37 -1.54 -1.07
CA ASP A 314 -15.70 -0.46 -0.13
C ASP A 314 -15.73 -0.91 1.34
N GLY A 315 -15.45 -2.20 1.62
CA GLY A 315 -15.39 -2.77 2.96
C GLY A 315 -16.72 -3.25 3.51
N ARG A 316 -17.80 -3.23 2.72
CA ARG A 316 -19.07 -3.89 3.07
C ARG A 316 -19.02 -5.38 2.72
N MET A 317 -19.83 -6.16 3.41
CA MET A 317 -20.01 -7.58 3.11
C MET A 317 -20.70 -7.74 1.74
N ASN A 318 -20.24 -8.73 0.95
CA ASN A 318 -20.79 -8.98 -0.37
C ASN A 318 -21.85 -10.12 -0.37
N GLU A 319 -22.32 -10.53 -1.56
CA GLU A 319 -23.32 -11.58 -1.74
C GLU A 319 -22.92 -12.95 -1.18
N ASN A 320 -21.62 -13.26 -1.10
CA ASN A 320 -21.13 -14.52 -0.54
C ASN A 320 -21.22 -14.57 0.99
N ALA A 321 -21.50 -13.44 1.62
CA ALA A 321 -21.71 -13.34 3.07
C ALA A 321 -23.16 -13.68 3.49
N GLY A 322 -24.06 -14.03 2.55
CA GLY A 322 -25.45 -14.41 2.84
C GLY A 322 -26.22 -13.27 3.50
N ASP A 323 -26.85 -13.54 4.63
CA ASP A 323 -27.71 -12.60 5.37
C ASP A 323 -27.00 -11.32 5.84
N TYR A 324 -25.67 -11.31 5.83
CA TYR A 324 -24.84 -10.15 6.24
C TYR A 324 -24.48 -9.23 5.07
N LYS A 325 -24.97 -9.51 3.85
CA LYS A 325 -24.73 -8.68 2.67
C LYS A 325 -25.05 -7.21 2.94
N ASP A 326 -24.21 -6.33 2.34
CA ASP A 326 -24.31 -4.86 2.42
C ASP A 326 -24.04 -4.23 3.81
N MET A 327 -23.84 -5.04 4.85
CA MET A 327 -23.40 -4.52 6.16
C MET A 327 -21.95 -4.07 6.11
N ASP A 328 -21.63 -2.98 6.85
CA ASP A 328 -20.22 -2.68 7.16
C ASP A 328 -19.58 -3.88 7.87
N ARG A 329 -18.33 -4.21 7.51
CA ARG A 329 -17.64 -5.41 8.02
C ARG A 329 -17.52 -5.47 9.54
N PHE A 330 -17.39 -4.33 10.22
CA PHE A 330 -17.32 -4.30 11.69
C PHE A 330 -18.70 -4.48 12.32
N LYS A 331 -19.72 -3.93 11.68
CA LYS A 331 -21.10 -4.17 12.11
C LYS A 331 -21.51 -5.62 11.87
N ALA A 332 -21.14 -6.18 10.72
CA ALA A 332 -21.35 -7.61 10.43
C ALA A 332 -20.66 -8.50 11.48
N ARG A 333 -19.45 -8.16 11.93
CA ARG A 333 -18.74 -8.87 13.00
C ARG A 333 -19.58 -8.97 14.28
N GLU A 334 -20.19 -7.86 14.71
CA GLU A 334 -21.03 -7.84 15.92
C GLU A 334 -22.24 -8.75 15.76
N VAL A 335 -22.93 -8.68 14.63
CA VAL A 335 -24.12 -9.51 14.35
C VAL A 335 -23.75 -10.98 14.25
N ILE A 336 -22.68 -11.32 13.52
CA ILE A 336 -22.16 -12.69 13.39
C ILE A 336 -21.86 -13.32 14.76
N ILE A 337 -21.22 -12.56 15.65
CA ILE A 337 -20.90 -13.04 17.01
C ILE A 337 -22.19 -13.35 17.79
N GLU A 338 -23.19 -12.50 17.68
CA GLU A 338 -24.48 -12.70 18.36
C GLU A 338 -25.22 -13.91 17.79
N ASP A 339 -25.28 -14.07 16.48
CA ASP A 339 -25.90 -15.24 15.84
C ASP A 339 -25.18 -16.55 16.21
N LEU A 340 -23.83 -16.54 16.27
CA LEU A 340 -23.07 -17.70 16.74
C LEU A 340 -23.38 -18.04 18.21
N ARG A 341 -23.56 -17.01 19.06
CA ARG A 341 -23.94 -17.20 20.46
C ARG A 341 -25.34 -17.83 20.57
N GLN A 342 -26.31 -17.31 19.85
CA GLN A 342 -27.69 -17.83 19.87
C GLN A 342 -27.76 -19.27 19.37
N LYS A 343 -26.93 -19.65 18.40
CA LYS A 343 -26.81 -21.02 17.89
C LYS A 343 -25.94 -21.95 18.75
N GLY A 344 -25.39 -21.46 19.87
CA GLY A 344 -24.50 -22.25 20.74
C GLY A 344 -23.14 -22.62 20.10
N LEU A 345 -22.76 -21.93 19.02
CA LEU A 345 -21.53 -22.16 18.26
C LEU A 345 -20.37 -21.25 18.68
N LEU A 346 -20.62 -20.23 19.48
CA LEU A 346 -19.59 -19.42 20.12
C LEU A 346 -19.21 -20.10 21.45
N GLU A 347 -17.94 -20.55 21.59
CA GLU A 347 -17.48 -21.21 22.80
C GLU A 347 -17.05 -20.20 23.88
N LYS A 348 -16.19 -19.26 23.51
CA LYS A 348 -15.74 -18.19 24.41
C LYS A 348 -15.19 -17.00 23.63
N ILE A 349 -15.01 -15.89 24.34
CA ILE A 349 -14.33 -14.69 23.85
C ILE A 349 -13.20 -14.37 24.84
N GLU A 350 -12.01 -14.12 24.33
CA GLU A 350 -10.84 -13.73 25.15
C GLU A 350 -10.26 -12.41 24.65
N PRO A 351 -9.95 -11.44 25.52
CA PRO A 351 -9.24 -10.23 25.11
C PRO A 351 -7.91 -10.58 24.44
N HIS A 352 -7.60 -9.93 23.37
CA HIS A 352 -6.37 -10.17 22.61
C HIS A 352 -5.88 -8.89 21.94
N GLU A 353 -4.60 -8.59 22.11
CA GLU A 353 -3.94 -7.51 21.42
C GLU A 353 -3.37 -8.02 20.09
N PHE A 354 -3.69 -7.34 19.00
CA PHE A 354 -3.22 -7.72 17.68
C PHE A 354 -2.76 -6.51 16.87
N SER A 355 -1.89 -6.75 15.90
CA SER A 355 -1.37 -5.73 15.00
C SER A 355 -2.18 -5.68 13.70
N ALA A 356 -2.67 -4.49 13.33
CA ALA A 356 -3.39 -4.28 12.07
C ALA A 356 -2.77 -3.16 11.24
N GLY A 357 -2.70 -3.37 9.94
CA GLY A 357 -2.26 -2.34 8.99
C GLY A 357 -3.28 -1.21 8.85
N HIS A 358 -2.79 0.01 8.74
CA HIS A 358 -3.61 1.20 8.55
C HIS A 358 -3.16 1.95 7.30
N CYS A 359 -4.10 2.44 6.53
CA CYS A 359 -3.80 3.33 5.41
C CYS A 359 -3.11 4.59 5.91
N TYR A 360 -1.89 4.88 5.46
CA TYR A 360 -1.14 6.06 5.91
C TYR A 360 -1.83 7.39 5.56
N ARG A 361 -2.71 7.40 4.55
CA ARG A 361 -3.42 8.60 4.06
C ARG A 361 -4.68 8.93 4.86
N CYS A 362 -5.50 7.91 5.15
CA CYS A 362 -6.82 8.11 5.75
C CYS A 362 -6.99 7.40 7.11
N HIS A 363 -5.98 6.66 7.55
CA HIS A 363 -5.93 5.91 8.82
C HIS A 363 -6.99 4.82 8.99
N THR A 364 -7.71 4.46 7.93
CA THR A 364 -8.64 3.32 7.94
C THR A 364 -7.86 2.02 8.03
N ILE A 365 -8.36 1.06 8.81
CA ILE A 365 -7.84 -0.31 8.85
C ILE A 365 -7.96 -0.91 7.44
N ILE A 366 -6.85 -1.42 6.93
CA ILE A 366 -6.79 -2.04 5.60
C ILE A 366 -7.36 -3.46 5.61
N GLU A 367 -7.69 -3.95 4.42
CA GLU A 367 -8.12 -5.33 4.19
C GLU A 367 -7.07 -6.06 3.36
N PRO A 368 -6.58 -7.23 3.79
CA PRO A 368 -6.01 -8.18 2.84
C PRO A 368 -7.10 -8.58 1.85
N TYR A 369 -6.91 -8.25 0.58
CA TYR A 369 -7.97 -8.33 -0.42
C TYR A 369 -7.47 -9.00 -1.70
N LEU A 370 -8.20 -10.01 -2.17
CA LEU A 370 -7.90 -10.68 -3.44
C LEU A 370 -8.29 -9.76 -4.60
N SER A 371 -7.31 -9.30 -5.34
CA SER A 371 -7.53 -8.38 -6.46
C SER A 371 -6.70 -8.74 -7.68
N LYS A 372 -7.28 -8.53 -8.86
CA LYS A 372 -6.56 -8.61 -10.13
C LYS A 372 -5.83 -7.28 -10.34
N GLN A 373 -4.51 -7.33 -10.34
CA GLN A 373 -3.62 -6.18 -10.42
C GLN A 373 -2.55 -6.37 -11.50
N TRP A 374 -1.90 -5.28 -11.87
CA TRP A 374 -0.68 -5.30 -12.65
C TRP A 374 0.52 -5.57 -11.75
N PHE A 375 1.39 -6.47 -12.19
CA PHE A 375 2.62 -6.84 -11.50
C PHE A 375 3.81 -6.76 -12.42
N VAL A 376 4.98 -6.50 -11.85
CA VAL A 376 6.27 -6.49 -12.54
C VAL A 376 7.10 -7.66 -12.06
N LYS A 377 7.74 -8.39 -12.99
CA LYS A 377 8.73 -9.42 -12.68
C LYS A 377 10.01 -8.74 -12.21
N MET A 378 10.10 -8.47 -10.90
CA MET A 378 11.18 -7.67 -10.33
C MET A 378 12.57 -8.32 -10.41
N LYS A 379 12.69 -9.65 -10.20
CA LYS A 379 13.98 -10.33 -10.13
C LYS A 379 14.95 -10.03 -11.28
N PRO A 380 14.56 -10.13 -12.57
CA PRO A 380 15.46 -9.81 -13.68
C PRO A 380 15.82 -8.34 -13.76
N LEU A 381 14.94 -7.43 -13.30
CA LEU A 381 15.18 -5.98 -13.28
C LEU A 381 16.05 -5.55 -12.11
N ALA A 382 15.83 -6.14 -10.93
CA ALA A 382 16.57 -5.81 -9.72
C ALA A 382 18.04 -6.27 -9.77
N LYS A 383 18.30 -7.42 -10.40
CA LYS A 383 19.65 -8.01 -10.46
C LYS A 383 20.73 -7.05 -10.98
N PRO A 384 20.59 -6.40 -12.16
CA PRO A 384 21.61 -5.46 -12.64
C PRO A 384 21.75 -4.22 -11.74
N ALA A 385 20.67 -3.74 -11.10
CA ALA A 385 20.70 -2.63 -10.17
C ALA A 385 21.46 -2.99 -8.88
N ILE A 386 21.21 -4.17 -8.30
CA ILE A 386 21.97 -4.72 -7.18
C ILE A 386 23.46 -4.86 -7.54
N ASP A 387 23.76 -5.41 -8.71
CA ASP A 387 25.15 -5.59 -9.19
C ASP A 387 25.86 -4.25 -9.36
N ALA A 388 25.16 -3.19 -9.80
CA ALA A 388 25.72 -1.84 -9.94
C ALA A 388 26.16 -1.26 -8.60
N VAL A 389 25.37 -1.46 -7.54
CA VAL A 389 25.74 -1.04 -6.16
C VAL A 389 26.91 -1.88 -5.64
N LYS A 390 26.82 -3.21 -5.74
CA LYS A 390 27.89 -4.12 -5.26
C LYS A 390 29.23 -3.90 -5.95
N LYS A 391 29.21 -3.48 -7.22
CA LYS A 391 30.42 -3.15 -8.01
C LYS A 391 30.87 -1.69 -7.84
N GLY A 392 30.24 -0.91 -6.97
CA GLY A 392 30.60 0.49 -6.69
C GLY A 392 30.32 1.47 -7.84
N LYS A 393 29.53 1.06 -8.86
CA LYS A 393 29.07 1.97 -9.93
C LYS A 393 28.04 2.98 -9.42
N ILE A 394 27.23 2.58 -8.44
CA ILE A 394 26.32 3.42 -7.67
C ILE A 394 26.83 3.44 -6.23
N LYS A 395 26.94 4.63 -5.65
CA LYS A 395 27.39 4.85 -4.28
C LYS A 395 26.34 5.60 -3.49
N PHE A 396 26.14 5.20 -2.24
CA PHE A 396 25.27 5.90 -1.30
C PHE A 396 26.10 6.72 -0.31
N HIS A 397 25.63 7.91 0.04
CA HIS A 397 26.23 8.76 1.06
C HIS A 397 25.17 9.15 2.10
N PRO A 398 25.34 8.77 3.38
CA PRO A 398 26.38 7.86 3.92
C PRO A 398 26.14 6.39 3.51
N ASP A 399 27.18 5.59 3.53
CA ASP A 399 27.22 4.19 3.05
C ASP A 399 26.17 3.27 3.70
N ARG A 400 25.73 3.57 4.92
CA ARG A 400 24.68 2.80 5.61
C ARG A 400 23.39 2.60 4.79
N TRP A 401 23.08 3.52 3.88
CA TRP A 401 21.89 3.44 3.03
C TRP A 401 22.00 2.38 1.93
N ALA A 402 23.23 1.95 1.59
CA ALA A 402 23.42 0.84 0.64
C ALA A 402 22.78 -0.47 1.17
N LYS A 403 22.86 -0.73 2.49
CA LYS A 403 22.21 -1.90 3.10
C LYS A 403 20.68 -1.82 3.01
N VAL A 404 20.11 -0.64 3.26
CA VAL A 404 18.67 -0.42 3.14
C VAL A 404 18.20 -0.67 1.71
N TYR A 405 18.91 -0.11 0.72
CA TYR A 405 18.65 -0.31 -0.68
C TYR A 405 18.71 -1.79 -1.09
N LEU A 406 19.77 -2.50 -0.71
CA LEU A 406 19.94 -3.93 -1.06
C LEU A 406 18.89 -4.84 -0.41
N ASN A 407 18.40 -4.49 0.77
CA ASN A 407 17.32 -5.23 1.43
C ASN A 407 15.95 -4.98 0.77
N TRP A 408 15.75 -3.78 0.22
CA TRP A 408 14.50 -3.41 -0.45
C TRP A 408 14.41 -4.01 -1.86
N MET A 409 15.53 -4.11 -2.59
CA MET A 409 15.62 -4.69 -3.94
C MET A 409 15.46 -6.22 -3.95
#